data_fcc03b759db6850615d9d3976123e94e
#
_entry.id   fcc03b759db6850615d9d3976123e94e
#
_cell.length_a   1.000
_cell.length_b   1.000
_cell.length_c   1.000
_cell.angle_alpha   90.00
_cell.angle_beta   90.00
_cell.angle_gamma   90.00
#
_symmetry.space_group_name_H-M   'P 1'
#
loop_
_entity.id
_entity.type
_entity.pdbx_description
1 polymer ?
#
loop_
_entity_poly.entity_id
_entity_poly.type
_entity_poly.pdbx_seq_one_letter_code
_entity_poly.pdbx_strand_id
1 'polypeptide(L)'
;MRWANRFCKFMDIFNGEIMNKLSINKLVYSFGKGKADGRADMVDLLGGKGANLAEMTKLGIPVPSGFTITTEVCTHFYNNKTFPDCLIQDVEKAMTLTESDMGKLFGDENNPLLVSVRSGARQSMPGMMETVLNLGLTTKTIPGLIAKTKNRRFVYDAYRRLIMMYSDVVMEKAAGIEPKEGNGIRQQLEKLLDSYKAKNKYQSDLDMNGEDWNCISNRFKNHIKKKLNKTFPDDPYEQLWGGIQAVFQSWSGKRA
;
A
#
# COMPACT_ATOMS: atom_id res chain seq x y z
N MET A 1 -18.65 10.04 2.35
CA MET A 1 -19.57 10.10 3.53
C MET A 1 -20.30 8.80 3.91
N ARG A 2 -20.35 7.74 3.11
CA ARG A 2 -21.08 6.49 3.46
C ARG A 2 -20.26 5.40 4.17
N TRP A 3 -18.94 5.50 4.20
CA TRP A 3 -18.06 4.50 4.85
C TRP A 3 -17.79 4.81 6.33
N ALA A 4 -17.63 6.08 6.70
CA ALA A 4 -17.46 6.48 8.10
C ALA A 4 -18.66 6.07 8.99
N ASN A 5 -19.89 6.11 8.46
CA ASN A 5 -21.10 5.75 9.22
C ASN A 5 -21.31 4.25 9.44
N ARG A 6 -20.64 3.37 8.70
CA ARG A 6 -20.76 1.91 8.94
C ARG A 6 -19.78 1.38 9.99
N PHE A 7 -18.62 2.03 10.13
CA PHE A 7 -17.63 1.69 11.16
C PHE A 7 -17.98 2.31 12.53
N CYS A 8 -18.50 3.54 12.55
CA CYS A 8 -18.96 4.18 13.82
C CYS A 8 -20.12 3.42 14.50
N LYS A 9 -21.01 2.79 13.75
CA LYS A 9 -22.14 2.04 14.36
C LYS A 9 -21.74 0.75 15.09
N PHE A 10 -20.52 0.26 14.92
CA PHE A 10 -20.02 -0.91 15.64
C PHE A 10 -19.27 -0.55 16.95
N MET A 11 -18.96 0.73 17.16
CA MET A 11 -18.15 1.22 18.30
C MET A 11 -18.96 1.84 19.45
N ASP A 12 -20.27 2.03 19.29
CA ASP A 12 -21.10 2.68 20.33
C ASP A 12 -21.52 1.76 21.50
N ILE A 13 -21.03 0.52 21.60
CA ILE A 13 -21.49 -0.46 22.61
C ILE A 13 -20.51 -0.66 23.77
N PHE A 14 -19.29 -0.10 23.72
CA PHE A 14 -18.32 -0.21 24.83
C PHE A 14 -17.78 1.14 25.30
N ASN A 15 -18.67 2.01 25.77
CA ASN A 15 -18.28 3.15 26.60
C ASN A 15 -18.35 2.76 28.07
N GLY A 16 -17.20 2.61 28.68
CA GLY A 16 -17.05 2.51 30.13
C GLY A 16 -15.70 1.94 30.53
N GLU A 17 -14.81 2.86 31.02
CA GLU A 17 -13.64 2.56 31.85
C GLU A 17 -12.46 1.84 31.19
N ILE A 18 -11.50 2.62 30.73
CA ILE A 18 -10.07 2.70 31.07
C ILE A 18 -9.44 3.70 30.10
N MET A 19 -9.58 4.99 30.40
CA MET A 19 -8.71 6.03 29.85
C MET A 19 -7.31 5.90 30.48
N ASN A 20 -6.51 4.97 30.03
CA ASN A 20 -5.08 5.03 30.30
C ASN A 20 -4.44 5.91 29.22
N LYS A 21 -4.24 7.18 29.58
CA LYS A 21 -3.56 8.21 28.83
C LYS A 21 -2.13 7.81 28.51
N LEU A 22 -1.90 7.09 27.43
CA LEU A 22 -0.69 7.27 26.64
C LEU A 22 -0.96 8.49 25.76
N SER A 23 -0.35 9.61 26.07
CA SER A 23 -0.36 10.80 25.20
C SER A 23 0.45 10.50 23.94
N ILE A 24 -0.15 9.83 22.99
CA ILE A 24 0.43 9.67 21.65
C ILE A 24 0.32 11.05 21.00
N ASN A 25 1.37 11.87 21.09
CA ASN A 25 1.35 13.27 20.73
C ASN A 25 1.15 13.55 19.24
N LYS A 26 1.49 12.65 18.35
CA LYS A 26 1.28 12.76 16.89
C LYS A 26 1.55 11.41 16.24
N LEU A 27 0.57 10.86 15.53
CA LEU A 27 0.69 9.53 14.90
C LEU A 27 1.25 9.57 13.48
N VAL A 28 1.05 10.69 12.78
CA VAL A 28 1.36 10.83 11.36
C VAL A 28 2.16 12.11 11.12
N TYR A 29 3.30 11.98 10.45
CA TYR A 29 4.24 13.05 10.13
C TYR A 29 4.30 13.27 8.62
N SER A 30 3.85 14.44 8.17
CA SER A 30 3.83 14.79 6.74
C SER A 30 5.17 15.37 6.28
N PHE A 31 5.46 15.18 4.99
CA PHE A 31 6.60 15.78 4.29
C PHE A 31 6.24 16.08 2.84
N GLY A 32 6.78 17.15 2.29
CA GLY A 32 6.56 17.57 0.90
C GLY A 32 6.78 19.06 0.72
N LYS A 33 6.95 19.52 -0.50
CA LYS A 33 7.13 20.94 -0.87
C LYS A 33 8.11 21.71 0.03
N GLY A 34 9.23 21.09 0.40
CA GLY A 34 10.27 21.73 1.23
C GLY A 34 9.91 21.81 2.73
N LYS A 35 8.79 21.25 3.16
CA LYS A 35 8.35 21.22 4.57
C LYS A 35 8.23 19.79 5.08
N ALA A 36 8.64 19.56 6.31
CA ALA A 36 8.46 18.27 6.97
C ALA A 36 8.25 18.44 8.47
N ASP A 37 7.35 17.67 9.01
CA ASP A 37 7.08 17.61 10.44
C ASP A 37 8.22 16.92 11.22
N GLY A 38 8.85 15.92 10.60
CA GLY A 38 9.94 15.13 11.16
C GLY A 38 11.32 15.76 10.98
N ARG A 39 12.35 15.12 11.55
CA ARG A 39 13.76 15.49 11.47
C ARG A 39 14.62 14.22 11.41
N ALA A 40 15.90 14.38 11.02
CA ALA A 40 16.87 13.29 10.90
C ALA A 40 17.11 12.51 12.21
N ASP A 41 17.05 13.21 13.36
CA ASP A 41 17.25 12.65 14.69
C ASP A 41 16.07 11.81 15.20
N MET A 42 14.91 11.84 14.53
CA MET A 42 13.70 11.11 14.93
C MET A 42 13.64 9.68 14.38
N VAL A 43 14.77 9.01 14.22
CA VAL A 43 14.85 7.65 13.65
C VAL A 43 14.04 6.65 14.47
N ASP A 44 14.04 6.77 15.78
CA ASP A 44 13.29 5.87 16.66
C ASP A 44 11.78 5.95 16.44
N LEU A 45 11.27 7.15 16.16
CA LEU A 45 9.85 7.43 15.97
C LEU A 45 9.39 7.23 14.52
N LEU A 46 10.21 7.67 13.54
CA LEU A 46 9.82 7.67 12.13
C LEU A 46 10.43 6.52 11.32
N GLY A 47 11.31 5.75 11.95
CA GLY A 47 12.17 4.81 11.25
C GLY A 47 13.22 5.51 10.36
N GLY A 48 14.23 4.77 9.91
CA GLY A 48 15.29 5.35 9.10
C GLY A 48 14.82 6.01 7.80
N LYS A 49 13.86 5.40 7.10
CA LYS A 49 13.33 5.96 5.84
C LYS A 49 12.51 7.22 6.09
N GLY A 50 11.65 7.24 7.11
CA GLY A 50 10.81 8.40 7.44
C GLY A 50 11.63 9.60 7.87
N ALA A 51 12.60 9.41 8.77
CA ALA A 51 13.51 10.46 9.22
C ALA A 51 14.34 11.05 8.06
N ASN A 52 14.90 10.18 7.20
CA ASN A 52 15.67 10.63 6.04
C ASN A 52 14.81 11.37 5.00
N LEU A 53 13.58 10.92 4.72
CA LEU A 53 12.67 11.63 3.80
C LEU A 53 12.34 13.04 4.33
N ALA A 54 12.09 13.15 5.64
CA ALA A 54 11.85 14.45 6.27
C ALA A 54 13.07 15.38 6.13
N GLU A 55 14.28 14.87 6.37
CA GLU A 55 15.51 15.65 6.23
C GLU A 55 15.77 16.06 4.79
N MET A 56 15.70 15.11 3.86
CA MET A 56 15.87 15.40 2.42
C MET A 56 14.90 16.49 1.95
N THR A 57 13.65 16.45 2.42
CA THR A 57 12.64 17.45 2.09
C THR A 57 13.05 18.84 2.60
N LYS A 58 13.55 18.93 3.85
CA LYS A 58 14.00 20.20 4.45
C LYS A 58 15.25 20.78 3.77
N LEU A 59 16.13 19.90 3.29
CA LEU A 59 17.31 20.28 2.50
C LEU A 59 16.95 20.74 1.06
N GLY A 60 15.67 20.73 0.69
CA GLY A 60 15.22 21.16 -0.64
C GLY A 60 15.43 20.13 -1.74
N ILE A 61 15.76 18.89 -1.40
CA ILE A 61 15.82 17.79 -2.36
C ILE A 61 14.38 17.50 -2.82
N PRO A 62 14.13 17.29 -4.13
CA PRO A 62 12.78 17.07 -4.67
C PRO A 62 12.24 15.68 -4.26
N VAL A 63 11.71 15.60 -3.05
CA VAL A 63 11.02 14.42 -2.52
C VAL A 63 9.53 14.57 -2.83
N PRO A 64 8.89 13.56 -3.45
CA PRO A 64 7.43 13.55 -3.58
C PRO A 64 6.75 13.63 -2.21
N SER A 65 5.67 14.42 -2.11
CA SER A 65 4.92 14.57 -0.87
C SER A 65 4.34 13.24 -0.38
N GLY A 66 4.28 13.09 0.93
CA GLY A 66 3.79 11.90 1.60
C GLY A 66 3.78 12.07 3.12
N PHE A 67 3.62 10.96 3.81
CA PHE A 67 3.61 10.95 5.28
C PHE A 67 4.20 9.65 5.84
N THR A 68 4.65 9.73 7.09
CA THR A 68 5.16 8.60 7.87
C THR A 68 4.22 8.34 9.05
N ILE A 69 3.73 7.12 9.18
CA ILE A 69 3.04 6.63 10.38
C ILE A 69 4.14 6.18 11.35
N THR A 70 4.02 6.59 12.64
CA THR A 70 5.09 6.36 13.63
C THR A 70 5.26 4.89 14.00
N THR A 71 6.46 4.56 14.49
CA THR A 71 6.76 3.23 15.04
C THR A 71 5.92 2.89 16.26
N GLU A 72 5.45 3.90 17.01
CA GLU A 72 4.54 3.73 18.15
C GLU A 72 3.19 3.14 17.72
N VAL A 73 2.66 3.56 16.57
CA VAL A 73 1.44 2.96 16.00
C VAL A 73 1.68 1.49 15.65
N CYS A 74 2.85 1.16 15.12
CA CYS A 74 3.21 -0.23 14.83
C CYS A 74 3.27 -1.07 16.12
N THR A 75 3.88 -0.53 17.17
CA THR A 75 3.93 -1.16 18.50
C THR A 75 2.53 -1.35 19.10
N HIS A 76 1.68 -0.32 18.99
CA HIS A 76 0.27 -0.41 19.42
C HIS A 76 -0.46 -1.53 18.67
N PHE A 77 -0.34 -1.57 17.33
CA PHE A 77 -0.96 -2.59 16.50
C PHE A 77 -0.44 -4.00 16.85
N TYR A 78 0.85 -4.14 17.12
CA TYR A 78 1.43 -5.41 17.54
C TYR A 78 0.82 -5.94 18.83
N ASN A 79 0.68 -5.06 19.84
CA ASN A 79 0.17 -5.42 21.17
C ASN A 79 -1.35 -5.65 21.18
N ASN A 80 -2.11 -4.81 20.51
CA ASN A 80 -3.58 -4.77 20.60
C ASN A 80 -4.30 -5.41 19.42
N LYS A 81 -3.59 -5.69 18.29
CA LYS A 81 -4.15 -6.18 17.02
C LYS A 81 -5.18 -5.23 16.39
N THR A 82 -5.22 -3.99 16.84
CA THR A 82 -6.09 -2.90 16.36
C THR A 82 -5.28 -1.64 16.12
N PHE A 83 -5.75 -0.78 15.24
CA PHE A 83 -5.20 0.56 15.09
C PHE A 83 -5.67 1.47 16.24
N PRO A 84 -4.87 2.52 16.62
CA PRO A 84 -5.38 3.59 17.48
C PRO A 84 -6.58 4.30 16.85
N ASP A 85 -7.58 4.68 17.66
CA ASP A 85 -8.85 5.24 17.18
C ASP A 85 -8.69 6.50 16.30
N CYS A 86 -7.71 7.35 16.62
CA CYS A 86 -7.45 8.57 15.87
C CYS A 86 -6.63 8.38 14.59
N LEU A 87 -6.03 7.20 14.36
CA LEU A 87 -5.13 6.98 13.22
C LEU A 87 -5.82 7.19 11.88
N ILE A 88 -7.06 6.74 11.74
CA ILE A 88 -7.81 6.86 10.48
C ILE A 88 -7.95 8.33 10.08
N GLN A 89 -8.37 9.17 11.02
CA GLN A 89 -8.54 10.61 10.78
C GLN A 89 -7.21 11.31 10.47
N ASP A 90 -6.12 10.91 11.15
CA ASP A 90 -4.81 11.51 10.92
C ASP A 90 -4.23 11.10 9.56
N VAL A 91 -4.45 9.86 9.13
CA VAL A 91 -4.07 9.39 7.78
C VAL A 91 -4.90 10.11 6.71
N GLU A 92 -6.21 10.30 6.91
CA GLU A 92 -7.06 11.06 5.99
C GLU A 92 -6.60 12.52 5.83
N LYS A 93 -6.26 13.21 6.93
CA LYS A 93 -5.69 14.57 6.90
C LYS A 93 -4.37 14.61 6.14
N ALA A 94 -3.46 13.67 6.42
CA ALA A 94 -2.17 13.59 5.76
C ALA A 94 -2.29 13.25 4.27
N MET A 95 -3.28 12.39 3.90
CA MET A 95 -3.58 12.10 2.50
C MET A 95 -4.09 13.36 1.78
N THR A 96 -5.03 14.09 2.37
CA THR A 96 -5.56 15.35 1.81
C THR A 96 -4.44 16.38 1.57
N LEU A 97 -3.48 16.49 2.50
CA LEU A 97 -2.31 17.35 2.32
C LEU A 97 -1.44 16.85 1.15
N THR A 98 -1.18 15.54 1.08
CA THR A 98 -0.42 14.92 -0.01
C THR A 98 -1.10 15.15 -1.37
N GLU A 99 -2.41 15.00 -1.45
CA GLU A 99 -3.22 15.26 -2.64
C GLU A 99 -3.10 16.71 -3.11
N SER A 100 -3.26 17.66 -2.18
CA SER A 100 -3.09 19.09 -2.43
C SER A 100 -1.69 19.42 -2.96
N ASP A 101 -0.67 18.84 -2.36
CA ASP A 101 0.72 19.03 -2.76
C ASP A 101 1.03 18.48 -4.14
N MET A 102 0.49 17.32 -4.46
CA MET A 102 0.71 16.62 -5.72
C MET A 102 -0.23 17.08 -6.85
N GLY A 103 -1.28 17.86 -6.55
CA GLY A 103 -2.31 18.27 -7.51
C GLY A 103 -3.08 17.09 -8.10
N LYS A 104 -3.30 16.03 -7.32
CA LYS A 104 -3.97 14.80 -7.71
C LYS A 104 -4.80 14.28 -6.55
N LEU A 105 -5.85 13.53 -6.82
CA LEU A 105 -6.68 12.92 -5.78
C LEU A 105 -6.52 11.40 -5.77
N PHE A 106 -6.47 10.82 -4.59
CA PHE A 106 -6.40 9.37 -4.41
C PHE A 106 -7.74 8.74 -4.76
N GLY A 107 -7.73 7.91 -5.80
CA GLY A 107 -8.94 7.29 -6.34
C GLY A 107 -9.73 8.12 -7.36
N ASP A 108 -9.24 9.30 -7.76
CA ASP A 108 -9.86 10.07 -8.86
C ASP A 108 -9.76 9.30 -10.18
N GLU A 109 -10.86 9.27 -10.92
CA GLU A 109 -10.94 8.51 -12.16
C GLU A 109 -10.18 9.18 -13.32
N ASN A 110 -9.95 10.49 -13.26
CA ASN A 110 -9.32 11.28 -14.33
C ASN A 110 -7.86 11.62 -14.04
N ASN A 111 -7.53 11.92 -12.79
CA ASN A 111 -6.19 12.32 -12.36
C ASN A 111 -5.76 11.63 -11.07
N PRO A 112 -5.70 10.30 -11.04
CA PRO A 112 -5.44 9.57 -9.80
C PRO A 112 -4.05 9.83 -9.24
N LEU A 113 -4.00 10.04 -7.93
CA LEU A 113 -2.78 9.91 -7.15
C LEU A 113 -2.50 8.41 -6.95
N LEU A 114 -1.29 7.98 -7.23
CA LEU A 114 -0.81 6.65 -6.86
C LEU A 114 0.19 6.77 -5.72
N VAL A 115 0.05 5.92 -4.72
CA VAL A 115 0.93 5.92 -3.56
C VAL A 115 1.63 4.56 -3.38
N SER A 116 2.68 4.56 -2.57
CA SER A 116 3.38 3.34 -2.18
C SER A 116 3.50 3.29 -0.67
N VAL A 117 3.17 2.15 -0.07
CA VAL A 117 3.39 1.90 1.35
C VAL A 117 4.69 1.12 1.52
N ARG A 118 5.53 1.62 2.41
CA ARG A 118 6.87 1.05 2.66
C ARG A 118 7.13 0.95 4.15
N SER A 119 7.80 -0.10 4.58
CA SER A 119 8.30 -0.19 5.94
C SER A 119 9.45 0.80 6.20
N GLY A 120 9.39 1.46 7.35
CA GLY A 120 10.38 2.40 7.87
C GLY A 120 11.20 1.85 9.04
N ALA A 121 11.60 0.58 9.04
CA ALA A 121 12.38 0.01 10.14
C ALA A 121 13.60 0.84 10.52
N ARG A 122 13.99 0.75 11.80
CA ARG A 122 15.21 1.37 12.34
C ARG A 122 16.46 0.86 11.63
N GLN A 123 16.51 -0.44 11.38
CA GLN A 123 17.57 -1.09 10.59
C GLN A 123 16.98 -1.66 9.32
N SER A 124 17.50 -1.21 8.17
CA SER A 124 17.05 -1.68 6.86
C SER A 124 17.88 -2.87 6.43
N MET A 125 17.27 -4.05 6.36
CA MET A 125 17.89 -5.19 5.70
C MET A 125 17.24 -5.44 4.33
N PRO A 126 18.02 -5.66 3.27
CA PRO A 126 17.47 -5.98 1.95
C PRO A 126 16.59 -7.24 2.03
N GLY A 127 15.36 -7.15 1.51
CA GLY A 127 14.42 -8.27 1.43
C GLY A 127 13.64 -8.58 2.72
N MET A 128 13.84 -7.84 3.82
CA MET A 128 13.13 -8.11 5.09
C MET A 128 11.76 -7.47 5.19
N MET A 129 11.48 -6.43 4.43
CA MET A 129 10.29 -5.61 4.65
C MET A 129 9.54 -5.36 3.37
N GLU A 130 8.26 -5.60 3.44
CA GLU A 130 7.36 -5.53 2.31
C GLU A 130 7.16 -4.07 1.86
N THR A 131 7.13 -3.88 0.55
CA THR A 131 6.74 -2.64 -0.11
C THR A 131 5.56 -2.94 -0.99
N VAL A 132 4.52 -2.13 -0.95
CA VAL A 132 3.39 -2.23 -1.87
C VAL A 132 3.36 -0.97 -2.73
N LEU A 133 3.54 -1.13 -4.04
CA LEU A 133 3.63 -0.04 -5.01
C LEU A 133 2.32 0.15 -5.75
N ASN A 134 2.10 1.38 -6.24
CA ASN A 134 0.99 1.73 -7.14
C ASN A 134 -0.41 1.51 -6.55
N LEU A 135 -0.56 1.65 -5.22
CA LEU A 135 -1.88 1.67 -4.59
C LEU A 135 -2.70 2.84 -5.16
N GLY A 136 -3.97 2.61 -5.38
CA GLY A 136 -4.86 3.52 -6.09
C GLY A 136 -5.08 3.16 -7.56
N LEU A 137 -4.33 2.18 -8.11
CA LEU A 137 -4.66 1.57 -9.40
C LEU A 137 -5.85 0.64 -9.25
N THR A 138 -6.96 1.02 -9.87
CA THR A 138 -8.22 0.29 -9.88
C THR A 138 -8.79 0.25 -11.30
N THR A 139 -9.82 -0.54 -11.53
CA THR A 139 -10.51 -0.56 -12.83
C THR A 139 -11.08 0.81 -13.21
N LYS A 140 -11.40 1.66 -12.23
CA LYS A 140 -11.93 3.01 -12.44
C LYS A 140 -10.86 4.05 -12.74
N THR A 141 -9.67 3.94 -12.13
CA THR A 141 -8.59 4.92 -12.29
C THR A 141 -7.70 4.66 -13.51
N ILE A 142 -7.68 3.43 -14.02
CA ILE A 142 -6.91 3.03 -15.21
C ILE A 142 -7.22 3.89 -16.46
N PRO A 143 -8.51 4.16 -16.83
CA PRO A 143 -8.80 4.98 -18.00
C PRO A 143 -8.19 6.38 -17.95
N GLY A 144 -8.26 7.06 -16.81
CA GLY A 144 -7.65 8.38 -16.63
C GLY A 144 -6.12 8.36 -16.76
N LEU A 145 -5.47 7.34 -16.19
CA LEU A 145 -4.01 7.17 -16.36
C LEU A 145 -3.63 6.90 -17.82
N ILE A 146 -4.39 6.09 -18.54
CA ILE A 146 -4.18 5.86 -19.97
C ILE A 146 -4.34 7.16 -20.75
N ALA A 147 -5.39 7.94 -20.45
CA ALA A 147 -5.64 9.23 -21.09
C ALA A 147 -4.46 10.21 -20.89
N LYS A 148 -3.85 10.21 -19.69
CA LYS A 148 -2.70 11.07 -19.35
C LYS A 148 -1.38 10.59 -19.93
N THR A 149 -1.08 9.32 -19.78
CA THR A 149 0.21 8.75 -20.20
C THR A 149 0.27 8.46 -21.69
N LYS A 150 -0.88 8.38 -22.36
CA LYS A 150 -1.02 7.90 -23.74
C LYS A 150 -0.39 6.52 -23.96
N ASN A 151 -0.23 5.76 -22.88
CA ASN A 151 0.47 4.48 -22.90
C ASN A 151 -0.31 3.40 -22.15
N ARG A 152 -1.24 2.77 -22.85
CA ARG A 152 -2.07 1.67 -22.33
C ARG A 152 -1.24 0.49 -21.81
N ARG A 153 -0.16 0.16 -22.54
CA ARG A 153 0.75 -0.94 -22.17
C ARG A 153 1.39 -0.68 -20.80
N PHE A 154 1.93 0.52 -20.60
CA PHE A 154 2.54 0.91 -19.32
C PHE A 154 1.56 0.81 -18.14
N VAL A 155 0.34 1.31 -18.32
CA VAL A 155 -0.64 1.34 -17.23
C VAL A 155 -1.09 -0.07 -16.84
N TYR A 156 -1.37 -0.94 -17.81
CA TYR A 156 -1.76 -2.32 -17.51
C TYR A 156 -0.60 -3.18 -17.00
N ASP A 157 0.65 -2.93 -17.43
CA ASP A 157 1.81 -3.59 -16.83
C ASP A 157 1.98 -3.18 -15.36
N ALA A 158 1.82 -1.88 -15.05
CA ALA A 158 1.83 -1.40 -13.67
C ALA A 158 0.72 -2.04 -12.82
N TYR A 159 -0.49 -2.18 -13.39
CA TYR A 159 -1.62 -2.80 -12.71
C TYR A 159 -1.39 -4.29 -12.43
N ARG A 160 -0.91 -5.07 -13.41
CA ARG A 160 -0.61 -6.49 -13.15
C ARG A 160 0.48 -6.67 -12.10
N ARG A 161 1.47 -5.74 -12.03
CA ARG A 161 2.51 -5.75 -10.99
C ARG A 161 1.92 -5.49 -9.62
N LEU A 162 1.00 -4.51 -9.51
CA LEU A 162 0.26 -4.28 -8.28
C LEU A 162 -0.50 -5.54 -7.86
N ILE A 163 -1.24 -6.19 -8.78
CA ILE A 163 -2.00 -7.40 -8.46
C ILE A 163 -1.08 -8.51 -7.93
N MET A 164 0.06 -8.77 -8.58
CA MET A 164 1.01 -9.80 -8.14
C MET A 164 1.58 -9.49 -6.75
N MET A 165 2.04 -8.27 -6.55
CA MET A 165 2.67 -7.86 -5.30
C MET A 165 1.66 -7.79 -4.15
N TYR A 166 0.50 -7.21 -4.39
CA TYR A 166 -0.55 -7.10 -3.36
C TYR A 166 -1.09 -8.48 -2.96
N SER A 167 -1.31 -9.37 -3.92
CA SER A 167 -1.77 -10.73 -3.59
C SER A 167 -0.75 -11.53 -2.79
N ASP A 168 0.53 -11.40 -3.08
CA ASP A 168 1.62 -12.05 -2.33
C ASP A 168 1.76 -11.46 -0.92
N VAL A 169 1.89 -10.13 -0.84
CA VAL A 169 2.23 -9.44 0.42
C VAL A 169 1.02 -9.32 1.34
N VAL A 170 -0.12 -8.87 0.80
CA VAL A 170 -1.29 -8.51 1.61
C VAL A 170 -2.26 -9.69 1.73
N MET A 171 -2.59 -10.35 0.61
CA MET A 171 -3.65 -11.34 0.63
C MET A 171 -3.19 -12.73 1.06
N GLU A 172 -1.91 -13.06 0.91
CA GLU A 172 -1.33 -14.36 1.30
C GLU A 172 -0.50 -14.23 2.59
N LYS A 173 0.65 -13.55 2.55
CA LYS A 173 1.60 -13.48 3.68
C LYS A 173 1.01 -12.79 4.91
N ALA A 174 0.45 -11.59 4.75
CA ALA A 174 -0.15 -10.85 5.85
C ALA A 174 -1.41 -11.54 6.40
N ALA A 175 -2.10 -12.34 5.60
CA ALA A 175 -3.20 -13.18 6.07
C ALA A 175 -2.74 -14.45 6.84
N GLY A 176 -1.43 -14.65 7.03
CA GLY A 176 -0.87 -15.80 7.72
C GLY A 176 -0.94 -17.10 6.92
N ILE A 177 -1.11 -17.01 5.61
CA ILE A 177 -1.13 -18.19 4.74
C ILE A 177 0.34 -18.55 4.41
N GLU A 178 0.76 -19.73 4.82
CA GLU A 178 2.09 -20.27 4.53
C GLU A 178 1.96 -21.39 3.47
N PRO A 179 2.14 -21.07 2.17
CA PRO A 179 2.07 -22.06 1.11
C PRO A 179 3.29 -22.98 1.16
N LYS A 180 3.14 -24.21 0.65
CA LYS A 180 4.31 -25.07 0.40
C LYS A 180 5.28 -24.38 -0.55
N GLU A 181 6.57 -24.67 -0.42
CA GLU A 181 7.61 -24.10 -1.29
C GLU A 181 7.27 -24.24 -2.77
N GLY A 182 7.42 -23.16 -3.53
CA GLY A 182 7.10 -23.09 -4.95
C GLY A 182 5.58 -23.01 -5.29
N ASN A 183 4.69 -22.98 -4.28
CA ASN A 183 3.23 -22.93 -4.46
C ASN A 183 2.57 -21.64 -3.94
N GLY A 184 3.35 -20.62 -3.55
CA GLY A 184 2.81 -19.32 -3.20
C GLY A 184 2.04 -18.68 -4.35
N ILE A 185 1.13 -17.76 -4.01
CA ILE A 185 0.27 -17.10 -5.02
C ILE A 185 1.13 -16.42 -6.10
N ARG A 186 2.23 -15.79 -5.73
CA ARG A 186 3.15 -15.14 -6.67
C ARG A 186 3.68 -16.12 -7.71
N GLN A 187 4.22 -17.28 -7.30
CA GLN A 187 4.74 -18.30 -8.21
C GLN A 187 3.66 -18.87 -9.12
N GLN A 188 2.43 -18.99 -8.61
CA GLN A 188 1.30 -19.43 -9.43
C GLN A 188 0.94 -18.41 -10.51
N LEU A 189 0.97 -17.10 -10.19
CA LEU A 189 0.72 -16.03 -11.16
C LEU A 189 1.85 -15.91 -12.18
N GLU A 190 3.12 -16.11 -11.78
CA GLU A 190 4.26 -16.20 -12.70
C GLU A 190 4.09 -17.35 -13.70
N LYS A 191 3.72 -18.55 -13.25
CA LYS A 191 3.42 -19.69 -14.12
C LYS A 191 2.28 -19.40 -15.11
N LEU A 192 1.25 -18.65 -14.68
CA LEU A 192 0.16 -18.23 -15.59
C LEU A 192 0.66 -17.26 -16.66
N LEU A 193 1.53 -16.31 -16.30
CA LEU A 193 2.15 -15.38 -17.24
C LEU A 193 3.03 -16.10 -18.25
N ASP A 194 3.88 -17.02 -17.80
CA ASP A 194 4.76 -17.79 -18.67
C ASP A 194 3.97 -18.68 -19.64
N SER A 195 2.90 -19.32 -19.15
CA SER A 195 1.99 -20.11 -20.01
C SER A 195 1.30 -19.24 -21.06
N TYR A 196 0.95 -17.98 -20.71
CA TYR A 196 0.35 -17.04 -21.65
C TYR A 196 1.37 -16.61 -22.71
N LYS A 197 2.60 -16.29 -22.30
CA LYS A 197 3.69 -15.94 -23.24
C LYS A 197 3.98 -17.10 -24.20
N ALA A 198 4.14 -18.31 -23.68
CA ALA A 198 4.41 -19.49 -24.49
C ALA A 198 3.31 -19.75 -25.53
N LYS A 199 2.02 -19.65 -25.13
CA LYS A 199 0.88 -19.81 -26.04
C LYS A 199 0.87 -18.80 -27.18
N ASN A 200 1.29 -17.56 -26.93
CA ASN A 200 1.31 -16.48 -27.92
C ASN A 200 2.68 -16.34 -28.61
N LYS A 201 3.64 -17.23 -28.32
CA LYS A 201 5.01 -17.23 -28.87
C LYS A 201 5.80 -15.96 -28.53
N TYR A 202 5.50 -15.32 -27.40
CA TYR A 202 6.24 -14.18 -26.89
C TYR A 202 7.54 -14.63 -26.23
N GLN A 203 8.65 -13.95 -26.53
CA GLN A 203 9.97 -14.22 -25.96
C GLN A 203 10.19 -13.48 -24.65
N SER A 204 9.56 -12.32 -24.50
CA SER A 204 9.76 -11.43 -23.35
C SER A 204 8.49 -10.65 -23.01
N ASP A 205 8.51 -9.96 -21.87
CA ASP A 205 7.47 -9.02 -21.47
C ASP A 205 7.36 -7.83 -22.46
N LEU A 206 8.41 -7.56 -23.27
CA LEU A 206 8.42 -6.47 -24.25
C LEU A 206 7.51 -6.75 -25.44
N ASP A 207 7.26 -8.01 -25.75
CA ASP A 207 6.41 -8.42 -26.87
C ASP A 207 4.91 -8.26 -26.55
N MET A 208 4.58 -8.10 -25.27
CA MET A 208 3.20 -7.97 -24.82
C MET A 208 2.69 -6.53 -24.96
N ASN A 209 1.52 -6.37 -25.55
CA ASN A 209 0.83 -5.10 -25.68
C ASN A 209 -0.11 -4.80 -24.50
N GLY A 210 -0.84 -3.68 -24.56
CA GLY A 210 -1.75 -3.28 -23.48
C GLY A 210 -2.96 -4.20 -23.28
N GLU A 211 -3.45 -4.85 -24.35
CA GLU A 211 -4.56 -5.81 -24.25
C GLU A 211 -4.09 -7.13 -23.62
N ASP A 212 -2.88 -7.57 -23.93
CA ASP A 212 -2.28 -8.75 -23.31
C ASP A 212 -2.16 -8.55 -21.79
N TRP A 213 -1.66 -7.38 -21.37
CA TRP A 213 -1.54 -7.04 -19.95
C TRP A 213 -2.89 -6.93 -19.25
N ASN A 214 -3.90 -6.39 -19.92
CA ASN A 214 -5.28 -6.38 -19.42
C ASN A 214 -5.83 -7.80 -19.26
N CYS A 215 -5.66 -8.65 -20.28
CA CYS A 215 -6.09 -10.04 -20.26
C CYS A 215 -5.44 -10.81 -19.09
N ILE A 216 -4.11 -10.68 -18.93
CA ILE A 216 -3.37 -11.32 -17.84
C ILE A 216 -3.81 -10.82 -16.48
N SER A 217 -4.03 -9.51 -16.30
CA SER A 217 -4.54 -8.92 -15.05
C SER A 217 -5.88 -9.54 -14.63
N ASN A 218 -6.78 -9.74 -15.58
CA ASN A 218 -8.07 -10.39 -15.31
C ASN A 218 -7.92 -11.87 -14.96
N ARG A 219 -7.02 -12.60 -15.64
CA ARG A 219 -6.69 -13.99 -15.28
C ARG A 219 -6.10 -14.10 -13.89
N PHE A 220 -5.23 -13.18 -13.50
CA PHE A 220 -4.66 -13.10 -12.16
C PHE A 220 -5.75 -12.91 -11.09
N LYS A 221 -6.62 -11.93 -11.26
CA LYS A 221 -7.74 -11.69 -10.33
C LYS A 221 -8.64 -12.93 -10.17
N ASN A 222 -8.96 -13.59 -11.27
CA ASN A 222 -9.76 -14.81 -11.24
C ASN A 222 -9.04 -15.97 -10.53
N HIS A 223 -7.72 -16.11 -10.73
CA HIS A 223 -6.92 -17.11 -10.07
C HIS A 223 -6.83 -16.88 -8.56
N ILE A 224 -6.56 -15.61 -8.15
CA ILE A 224 -6.52 -15.18 -6.76
C ILE A 224 -7.85 -15.52 -6.08
N LYS A 225 -8.98 -15.14 -6.70
CA LYS A 225 -10.31 -15.45 -6.16
C LYS A 225 -10.52 -16.94 -5.92
N LYS A 226 -10.08 -17.80 -6.86
CA LYS A 226 -10.20 -19.25 -6.73
C LYS A 226 -9.29 -19.85 -5.67
N LYS A 227 -8.07 -19.30 -5.50
CA LYS A 227 -7.04 -19.87 -4.61
C LYS A 227 -7.13 -19.36 -3.19
N LEU A 228 -7.37 -18.06 -3.02
CA LEU A 228 -7.43 -17.42 -1.71
C LEU A 228 -8.87 -17.22 -1.21
N ASN A 229 -9.87 -17.56 -2.02
CA ASN A 229 -11.29 -17.29 -1.73
C ASN A 229 -11.57 -15.82 -1.37
N LYS A 230 -10.79 -14.91 -1.94
CA LYS A 230 -10.87 -13.45 -1.72
C LYS A 230 -10.79 -12.74 -3.06
N THR A 231 -11.62 -11.71 -3.24
CA THR A 231 -11.56 -10.84 -4.43
C THR A 231 -10.42 -9.84 -4.26
N PHE A 232 -9.66 -9.59 -5.33
CA PHE A 232 -8.67 -8.51 -5.35
C PHE A 232 -9.39 -7.16 -5.16
N PRO A 233 -8.95 -6.29 -4.22
CA PRO A 233 -9.65 -5.05 -3.91
C PRO A 233 -9.58 -4.05 -5.07
N ASP A 234 -10.73 -3.51 -5.44
CA ASP A 234 -10.88 -2.48 -6.48
C ASP A 234 -11.27 -1.10 -5.90
N ASP A 235 -11.16 -0.95 -4.59
CA ASP A 235 -11.28 0.30 -3.85
C ASP A 235 -9.88 0.80 -3.44
N PRO A 236 -9.52 2.07 -3.73
CA PRO A 236 -8.20 2.63 -3.40
C PRO A 236 -7.89 2.60 -1.91
N TYR A 237 -8.87 2.93 -1.06
CA TYR A 237 -8.66 2.96 0.40
C TYR A 237 -8.57 1.55 1.00
N GLU A 238 -9.31 0.58 0.46
CA GLU A 238 -9.14 -0.83 0.82
C GLU A 238 -7.71 -1.31 0.48
N GLN A 239 -7.18 -0.91 -0.68
CA GLN A 239 -5.79 -1.20 -1.05
C GLN A 239 -4.81 -0.53 -0.08
N LEU A 240 -5.02 0.75 0.27
CA LEU A 240 -4.15 1.50 1.18
C LEU A 240 -4.09 0.86 2.57
N TRP A 241 -5.24 0.63 3.19
CA TRP A 241 -5.31 0.07 4.53
C TRP A 241 -4.81 -1.38 4.59
N GLY A 242 -5.09 -2.17 3.57
CA GLY A 242 -4.49 -3.51 3.44
C GLY A 242 -2.97 -3.47 3.36
N GLY A 243 -2.41 -2.52 2.60
CA GLY A 243 -0.96 -2.30 2.52
C GLY A 243 -0.34 -1.85 3.84
N ILE A 244 -0.96 -0.89 4.54
CA ILE A 244 -0.51 -0.42 5.86
C ILE A 244 -0.52 -1.58 6.87
N GLN A 245 -1.61 -2.33 6.94
CA GLN A 245 -1.74 -3.48 7.84
C GLN A 245 -0.69 -4.55 7.53
N ALA A 246 -0.46 -4.86 6.27
CA ALA A 246 0.53 -5.86 5.87
C ALA A 246 1.96 -5.46 6.29
N VAL A 247 2.30 -4.17 6.14
CA VAL A 247 3.60 -3.66 6.62
C VAL A 247 3.72 -3.81 8.13
N PHE A 248 2.70 -3.48 8.92
CA PHE A 248 2.74 -3.65 10.37
C PHE A 248 2.84 -5.12 10.78
N GLN A 249 2.13 -6.01 10.12
CA GLN A 249 2.21 -7.45 10.37
C GLN A 249 3.59 -8.03 10.03
N SER A 250 4.27 -7.48 9.02
CA SER A 250 5.61 -7.95 8.63
C SER A 250 6.67 -7.75 9.72
N TRP A 251 6.46 -6.81 10.65
CA TRP A 251 7.36 -6.56 11.78
C TRP A 251 7.31 -7.67 12.86
N SER A 252 6.26 -8.48 12.89
CA SER A 252 6.13 -9.62 13.79
C SER A 252 6.60 -10.96 13.17
N GLY A 253 7.06 -10.94 11.93
CA GLY A 253 7.55 -12.12 11.25
C GLY A 253 8.90 -12.63 11.77
N LYS A 254 9.16 -13.93 11.60
CA LYS A 254 10.44 -14.59 11.97
C LYS A 254 11.71 -13.95 11.37
N ARG A 255 11.56 -12.91 10.54
CA ARG A 255 12.64 -12.21 9.83
C ARG A 255 12.88 -10.78 10.33
N ALA A 256 12.14 -10.33 11.36
CA ALA A 256 12.29 -9.02 11.98
C ALA A 256 13.22 -9.10 13.21
#